data_016c182c7afc418fadf23bd5692060e9
#
_entry.id   016c182c7afc418fadf23bd5692060e9
#
_cell.length_a   1.000
_cell.length_b   1.000
_cell.length_c   1.000
_cell.angle_alpha   90.00
_cell.angle_beta   90.00
_cell.angle_gamma   90.00
#
_symmetry.space_group_name_H-M   'P 1'
#
loop_
_entity.id
_entity.type
_entity.pdbx_description
1 polymer ?
#
loop_
_entity_poly.entity_id
_entity_poly.type
_entity_poly.pdbx_seq_one_letter_code
_entity_poly.pdbx_strand_id
1 'polypeptide(L)'
;MLELGVFGGWYFKGETLEFPKEWFRHAKLSQNGFNKKLNYFKIESGQPMSVWIEKNWITADDPLGWFQWYCRYSMGRRLEDVDDFQIKRWRAFGPRHIGGIKANCEPNDIWCRPRQRQALLQWAYDPFI
;
A
#
# COMPACT_ATOMS: atom_id res chain seq x y z
N MET A 1 8.56 -0.73 2.04
CA MET A 1 7.13 -0.93 2.42
C MET A 1 6.96 -2.15 3.32
N LEU A 2 7.28 -3.33 2.87
CA LEU A 2 7.07 -4.57 3.62
C LEU A 2 7.80 -4.60 4.97
N GLU A 3 9.02 -4.09 5.04
CA GLU A 3 9.81 -4.03 6.28
C GLU A 3 9.25 -3.02 7.29
N LEU A 4 8.69 -1.92 6.80
CA LEU A 4 8.04 -0.93 7.66
C LEU A 4 6.70 -1.44 8.19
N GLY A 5 5.99 -2.24 7.42
CA GLY A 5 4.71 -2.83 7.80
C GLY A 5 3.53 -2.18 7.10
N VAL A 6 2.97 -2.92 6.15
CA VAL A 6 1.81 -2.52 5.36
C VAL A 6 0.77 -3.65 5.34
N PHE A 7 -0.48 -3.29 5.14
CA PHE A 7 -1.60 -4.22 4.93
C PHE A 7 -1.75 -5.30 6.02
N GLY A 8 -1.38 -4.95 7.27
CA GLY A 8 -1.45 -5.88 8.38
C GLY A 8 -0.63 -7.15 8.21
N GLY A 9 0.37 -7.15 7.33
CA GLY A 9 1.23 -8.29 7.04
C GLY A 9 0.55 -9.42 6.28
N TRP A 10 -0.63 -9.20 5.68
CA TRP A 10 -1.44 -10.26 5.08
C TRP A 10 -1.86 -10.01 3.63
N TYR A 11 -1.26 -9.05 2.95
CA TYR A 11 -1.68 -8.69 1.60
C TYR A 11 -1.66 -9.87 0.62
N PHE A 12 -0.58 -10.65 0.63
CA PHE A 12 -0.40 -11.80 -0.26
C PHE A 12 -0.98 -13.11 0.30
N LYS A 13 -1.61 -13.07 1.47
CA LYS A 13 -2.25 -14.25 2.12
C LYS A 13 -1.31 -15.45 2.24
N GLY A 14 -0.03 -15.19 2.53
CA GLY A 14 1.00 -16.23 2.64
C GLY A 14 1.62 -16.68 1.32
N GLU A 15 1.14 -16.21 0.17
CA GLU A 15 1.62 -16.59 -1.15
C GLU A 15 2.68 -15.61 -1.66
N THR A 16 3.94 -15.83 -1.30
CA THR A 16 5.04 -14.92 -1.60
C THR A 16 6.01 -15.43 -2.69
N LEU A 17 5.79 -16.64 -3.22
CA LEU A 17 6.72 -17.30 -4.16
C LEU A 17 6.90 -16.57 -5.48
N GLU A 18 5.92 -15.75 -5.90
CA GLU A 18 6.00 -14.98 -7.14
C GLU A 18 7.12 -13.91 -7.09
N PHE A 19 7.46 -13.44 -5.90
CA PHE A 19 8.35 -12.28 -5.71
C PHE A 19 9.71 -12.69 -5.14
N PRO A 20 10.78 -11.85 -5.33
CA PRO A 20 12.10 -12.15 -4.79
C PRO A 20 12.09 -12.41 -3.29
N LYS A 21 12.80 -13.44 -2.85
CA LYS A 21 12.89 -13.80 -1.42
C LYS A 21 13.45 -12.66 -0.56
N GLU A 22 14.32 -11.86 -1.13
CA GLU A 22 14.95 -10.72 -0.45
C GLU A 22 13.93 -9.69 0.01
N TRP A 23 12.80 -9.55 -0.69
CA TRP A 23 11.73 -8.62 -0.30
C TRP A 23 11.09 -8.99 1.03
N PHE A 24 11.13 -10.27 1.40
CA PHE A 24 10.45 -10.79 2.58
C PHE A 24 11.40 -11.08 3.74
N ARG A 25 12.71 -10.91 3.56
CA ARG A 25 13.71 -11.23 4.59
C ARG A 25 13.44 -10.52 5.93
N HIS A 26 13.05 -9.25 5.88
CA HIS A 26 12.74 -8.44 7.07
C HIS A 26 11.31 -7.91 7.04
N ALA A 27 10.45 -8.46 6.19
CA ALA A 27 9.06 -8.05 6.07
C ALA A 27 8.28 -8.41 7.33
N LYS A 28 7.36 -7.53 7.71
CA LYS A 28 6.41 -7.79 8.79
C LYS A 28 5.22 -8.54 8.23
N LEU A 29 5.26 -9.87 8.32
CA LEU A 29 4.23 -10.75 7.80
C LEU A 29 3.43 -11.39 8.92
N SER A 30 2.11 -11.48 8.70
CA SER A 30 1.20 -12.27 9.53
C SER A 30 1.11 -13.71 9.01
N GLN A 31 0.81 -14.66 9.88
CA GLN A 31 0.61 -16.06 9.50
C GLN A 31 -0.87 -16.45 9.41
N ASN A 32 -1.75 -15.64 9.92
CA ASN A 32 -3.14 -16.01 10.10
C ASN A 32 -4.12 -14.83 9.92
N GLY A 33 -3.92 -13.98 8.90
CA GLY A 33 -4.82 -12.88 8.58
C GLY A 33 -4.29 -11.51 8.96
N PHE A 34 -5.07 -10.50 8.67
CA PHE A 34 -4.71 -9.11 8.89
C PHE A 34 -4.44 -8.83 10.38
N ASN A 35 -3.32 -8.16 10.66
CA ASN A 35 -2.95 -7.71 11.99
C ASN A 35 -2.44 -6.26 11.94
N LYS A 36 -3.28 -5.29 12.33
CA LYS A 36 -2.91 -3.87 12.29
C LYS A 36 -1.68 -3.53 13.14
N LYS A 37 -1.34 -4.35 14.14
CA LYS A 37 -0.14 -4.14 14.96
C LYS A 37 1.15 -4.30 14.17
N LEU A 38 1.11 -4.97 13.01
CA LEU A 38 2.24 -5.10 12.10
C LEU A 38 2.43 -3.87 11.22
N ASN A 39 1.40 -3.04 11.05
CA ASN A 39 1.52 -1.78 10.32
C ASN A 39 2.44 -0.82 11.08
N TYR A 40 3.23 -0.03 10.36
CA TYR A 40 4.16 0.92 10.98
C TYR A 40 3.45 1.84 11.97
N PHE A 41 2.32 2.42 11.56
CA PHE A 41 1.55 3.35 12.40
C PHE A 41 0.51 2.67 13.29
N LYS A 42 0.52 1.34 13.39
CA LYS A 42 -0.34 0.55 14.30
C LYS A 42 -1.84 0.78 14.09
N ILE A 43 -2.24 1.16 12.89
CA ILE A 43 -3.62 1.48 12.53
C ILE A 43 -3.99 0.81 11.20
N GLU A 44 -5.26 0.48 11.04
CA GLU A 44 -5.80 0.07 9.76
C GLU A 44 -6.05 1.28 8.87
N SER A 45 -5.66 1.19 7.61
CA SER A 45 -5.88 2.24 6.62
C SER A 45 -6.29 1.64 5.28
N GLY A 46 -7.15 2.35 4.57
CA GLY A 46 -7.71 1.95 3.29
C GLY A 46 -9.10 1.35 3.42
N GLN A 47 -9.63 0.94 2.27
CA GLN A 47 -10.96 0.34 2.15
C GLN A 47 -10.85 -1.19 2.02
N PRO A 48 -11.89 -1.96 2.36
CA PRO A 48 -11.88 -3.40 2.15
C PRO A 48 -11.96 -3.77 0.66
N MET A 49 -11.57 -4.99 0.32
CA MET A 49 -11.59 -5.51 -1.06
C MET A 49 -12.97 -5.39 -1.72
N SER A 50 -14.05 -5.56 -0.96
CA SER A 50 -15.41 -5.40 -1.47
C SER A 50 -15.67 -4.01 -2.06
N VAL A 51 -15.14 -2.97 -1.44
CA VAL A 51 -15.22 -1.59 -1.94
C VAL A 51 -14.36 -1.41 -3.19
N TRP A 52 -13.18 -2.01 -3.23
CA TRP A 52 -12.30 -1.95 -4.40
C TRP A 52 -12.95 -2.57 -5.64
N ILE A 53 -13.63 -3.70 -5.45
CA ILE A 53 -14.37 -4.38 -6.52
C ILE A 53 -15.55 -3.50 -6.98
N GLU A 54 -16.36 -3.00 -6.05
CA GLU A 54 -17.51 -2.13 -6.34
C GLU A 54 -17.12 -0.89 -7.15
N LYS A 55 -15.99 -0.28 -6.81
CA LYS A 55 -15.50 0.94 -7.48
C LYS A 55 -14.67 0.67 -8.74
N ASN A 56 -14.59 -0.57 -9.20
CA ASN A 56 -13.81 -0.98 -10.36
C ASN A 56 -12.30 -0.64 -10.23
N TRP A 57 -11.78 -0.73 -9.03
CA TRP A 57 -10.34 -0.51 -8.77
C TRP A 57 -9.50 -1.77 -8.96
N ILE A 58 -10.14 -2.93 -9.11
CA ILE A 58 -9.49 -4.21 -9.31
C ILE A 58 -9.48 -4.56 -10.80
N THR A 59 -8.33 -4.91 -11.32
CA THR A 59 -8.18 -5.42 -12.69
C THR A 59 -8.04 -6.95 -12.68
N ALA A 60 -8.41 -7.59 -13.78
CA ALA A 60 -8.26 -9.04 -13.92
C ALA A 60 -6.79 -9.48 -13.84
N ASP A 61 -5.86 -8.64 -14.30
CA ASP A 61 -4.43 -8.92 -14.26
C ASP A 61 -3.86 -8.89 -12.83
N ASP A 62 -4.43 -8.06 -11.95
CA ASP A 62 -3.98 -7.88 -10.58
C ASP A 62 -5.16 -7.99 -9.61
N PRO A 63 -5.64 -9.22 -9.34
CA PRO A 63 -6.85 -9.41 -8.52
C PRO A 63 -6.72 -8.96 -7.07
N LEU A 64 -5.51 -8.77 -6.57
CA LEU A 64 -5.26 -8.24 -5.22
C LEU A 64 -5.18 -6.70 -5.17
N GLY A 65 -5.21 -6.02 -6.32
CA GLY A 65 -5.27 -4.58 -6.39
C GLY A 65 -3.95 -3.88 -6.70
N TRP A 66 -3.91 -2.58 -6.41
CA TRP A 66 -2.81 -1.70 -6.80
C TRP A 66 -1.44 -2.17 -6.33
N PHE A 67 -1.30 -2.64 -5.09
CA PHE A 67 -0.01 -3.04 -4.55
C PHE A 67 0.56 -4.27 -5.28
N GLN A 68 -0.29 -5.21 -5.70
CA GLN A 68 0.13 -6.34 -6.53
C GLN A 68 0.62 -5.85 -7.89
N TRP A 69 -0.11 -4.91 -8.51
CA TRP A 69 0.36 -4.26 -9.73
C TRP A 69 1.72 -3.61 -9.52
N TYR A 70 1.88 -2.84 -8.45
CA TYR A 70 3.12 -2.12 -8.13
C TYR A 70 4.32 -3.08 -8.00
N CYS A 71 4.13 -4.19 -7.32
CA CYS A 71 5.17 -5.21 -7.19
C CYS A 71 5.56 -5.81 -8.54
N ARG A 72 4.58 -6.15 -9.37
CA ARG A 72 4.80 -6.73 -10.71
C ARG A 72 5.42 -5.71 -11.66
N TYR A 73 4.95 -4.49 -11.62
CA TYR A 73 5.54 -3.38 -12.39
C TYR A 73 7.00 -3.16 -12.00
N SER A 74 7.30 -3.20 -10.71
CA SER A 74 8.66 -3.04 -10.19
C SER A 74 9.61 -4.15 -10.64
N MET A 75 9.09 -5.33 -10.95
CA MET A 75 9.85 -6.45 -11.51
C MET A 75 10.01 -6.39 -13.04
N GLY A 76 9.44 -5.37 -13.68
CA GLY A 76 9.61 -5.15 -15.13
C GLY A 76 8.39 -5.49 -15.98
N ARG A 77 7.28 -5.98 -15.40
CA ARG A 77 6.06 -6.23 -16.17
C ARG A 77 5.50 -4.92 -16.74
N ARG A 78 5.06 -4.95 -18.01
CA ARG A 78 4.46 -3.80 -18.68
C ARG A 78 3.18 -4.21 -19.39
N LEU A 79 2.06 -3.58 -18.98
CA LEU A 79 0.72 -3.76 -19.56
C LEU A 79 0.15 -2.34 -19.76
N GLU A 80 0.24 -1.81 -20.96
CA GLU A 80 0.01 -0.39 -21.25
C GLU A 80 -1.25 0.18 -20.60
N ASP A 81 -2.42 -0.39 -20.88
CA ASP A 81 -3.69 0.14 -20.36
C ASP A 81 -3.80 0.00 -18.83
N VAL A 82 -3.34 -1.11 -18.27
CA VAL A 82 -3.35 -1.35 -16.82
C VAL A 82 -2.38 -0.40 -16.13
N ASP A 83 -1.18 -0.24 -16.69
CA ASP A 83 -0.15 0.63 -16.13
C ASP A 83 -0.62 2.09 -16.12
N ASP A 84 -1.17 2.57 -17.21
CA ASP A 84 -1.71 3.93 -17.32
C ASP A 84 -2.81 4.19 -16.28
N PHE A 85 -3.72 3.25 -16.11
CA PHE A 85 -4.78 3.33 -15.11
C PHE A 85 -4.22 3.39 -13.69
N GLN A 86 -3.28 2.53 -13.35
CA GLN A 86 -2.72 2.44 -11.99
C GLN A 86 -1.78 3.62 -11.68
N ILE A 87 -0.98 4.07 -12.63
CA ILE A 87 -0.14 5.26 -12.47
C ILE A 87 -0.99 6.52 -12.25
N LYS A 88 -2.07 6.65 -13.00
CA LYS A 88 -3.00 7.78 -12.86
C LYS A 88 -3.63 7.82 -11.46
N ARG A 89 -4.04 6.67 -10.95
CA ARG A 89 -4.57 6.55 -9.57
C ARG A 89 -3.51 6.93 -8.54
N TRP A 90 -2.29 6.44 -8.71
CA TRP A 90 -1.18 6.75 -7.81
C TRP A 90 -0.89 8.25 -7.78
N ARG A 91 -0.82 8.89 -8.94
CA ARG A 91 -0.58 10.34 -9.03
C ARG A 91 -1.67 11.18 -8.37
N ALA A 92 -2.90 10.72 -8.40
CA ALA A 92 -4.03 11.41 -7.78
C ALA A 92 -4.07 11.22 -6.25
N PHE A 93 -3.56 10.09 -5.76
CA PHE A 93 -3.66 9.72 -4.35
C PHE A 93 -2.76 10.57 -3.44
N GLY A 94 -1.47 10.70 -3.79
CA GLY A 94 -0.46 11.31 -2.94
C GLY A 94 -0.75 12.76 -2.54
N PRO A 95 -1.01 13.67 -3.47
CA PRO A 95 -1.18 15.09 -3.16
C PRO A 95 -2.28 15.38 -2.15
N ARG A 96 -3.38 14.63 -2.19
CA ARG A 96 -4.48 14.78 -1.24
C ARG A 96 -4.06 14.47 0.19
N HIS A 97 -3.39 13.34 0.39
CA HIS A 97 -2.95 12.89 1.72
C HIS A 97 -1.80 13.75 2.24
N ILE A 98 -0.85 14.09 1.39
CA ILE A 98 0.27 14.97 1.70
C ILE A 98 -0.24 16.36 2.12
N GLY A 99 -1.16 16.92 1.36
CA GLY A 99 -1.78 18.21 1.68
C GLY A 99 -2.50 18.19 3.04
N GLY A 100 -3.24 17.12 3.32
CA GLY A 100 -3.93 16.96 4.60
C GLY A 100 -2.98 16.89 5.78
N ILE A 101 -1.84 16.22 5.66
CA ILE A 101 -0.81 16.14 6.70
C ILE A 101 -0.18 17.52 6.90
N LYS A 102 0.29 18.15 5.84
CA LYS A 102 0.97 19.46 5.91
C LYS A 102 0.09 20.57 6.49
N ALA A 103 -1.22 20.49 6.23
CA ALA A 103 -2.16 21.50 6.74
C ALA A 103 -2.54 21.31 8.21
N ASN A 104 -2.30 20.15 8.81
CA ASN A 104 -2.84 19.81 10.13
C ASN A 104 -1.81 19.28 11.13
N CYS A 105 -0.57 19.05 10.70
CA CYS A 105 0.46 18.48 11.56
C CYS A 105 1.66 19.42 11.68
N GLU A 106 2.24 19.46 12.88
CA GLU A 106 3.49 20.16 13.10
C GLU A 106 4.65 19.44 12.38
N PRO A 107 5.68 20.18 11.94
CA PRO A 107 6.88 19.57 11.39
C PRO A 107 7.48 18.51 12.33
N ASN A 108 7.88 17.39 11.80
CA ASN A 108 8.49 16.27 12.54
C ASN A 108 7.55 15.47 13.45
N ASP A 109 6.28 15.84 13.56
CA ASP A 109 5.31 14.99 14.27
C ASP A 109 4.82 13.86 13.35
N ILE A 110 5.60 12.79 13.28
CA ILE A 110 5.31 11.63 12.44
C ILE A 110 4.11 10.79 12.93
N TRP A 111 3.61 11.06 14.13
CA TRP A 111 2.44 10.34 14.68
C TRP A 111 1.13 11.11 14.50
N CYS A 112 1.20 12.35 14.03
CA CYS A 112 0.04 13.12 13.63
C CYS A 112 -0.55 12.52 12.36
N ARG A 113 -1.86 12.30 12.31
CA ARG A 113 -2.59 11.73 11.17
C ARG A 113 -2.10 10.33 10.76
N PRO A 114 -2.01 9.36 11.69
CA PRO A 114 -1.40 8.06 11.42
C PRO A 114 -2.10 7.26 10.33
N ARG A 115 -3.43 7.39 10.20
CA ARG A 115 -4.19 6.72 9.14
C ARG A 115 -3.78 7.20 7.75
N GLN A 116 -3.63 8.50 7.58
CA GLN A 116 -3.20 9.08 6.30
C GLN A 116 -1.73 8.72 5.99
N ARG A 117 -0.88 8.68 7.01
CA ARG A 117 0.53 8.26 6.85
C ARG A 117 0.63 6.78 6.49
N GLN A 118 -0.16 5.93 7.13
CA GLN A 118 -0.21 4.51 6.77
C GLN A 118 -0.69 4.32 5.33
N ALA A 119 -1.67 5.12 4.88
CA ALA A 119 -2.13 5.11 3.50
C ALA A 119 -1.02 5.52 2.53
N LEU A 120 -0.27 6.57 2.82
CA LEU A 120 0.88 6.97 2.00
C LEU A 120 1.91 5.85 1.88
N LEU A 121 2.25 5.20 2.99
CA LEU A 121 3.17 4.07 2.99
C LEU A 121 2.66 2.93 2.10
N GLN A 122 1.38 2.62 2.16
CA GLN A 122 0.76 1.58 1.35
C GLN A 122 0.71 1.91 -0.15
N TRP A 123 0.82 3.18 -0.51
CA TRP A 123 0.84 3.67 -1.88
C TRP A 123 2.24 4.09 -2.36
N ALA A 124 3.27 3.60 -1.71
CA ALA A 124 4.67 3.87 -2.06
C ALA A 124 5.04 5.37 -2.05
N TYR A 125 4.43 6.13 -1.18
CA TYR A 125 4.85 7.51 -0.87
C TYR A 125 5.62 7.54 0.45
N ASP A 126 6.39 8.62 0.66
CA ASP A 126 7.06 8.85 1.94
C ASP A 126 6.01 9.20 3.02
N PRO A 127 5.85 8.39 4.08
CA PRO A 127 4.91 8.68 5.14
C PRO A 127 5.45 9.61 6.23
N PHE A 128 6.75 9.96 6.16
CA PHE A 128 7.45 10.70 7.22
C PHE A 128 7.60 12.20 6.96
N ILE A 129 6.85 12.69 6.03
CA ILE A 129 6.82 14.12 5.66
C ILE A 129 6.31 15.01 6.81
#